data_3ab54d345ab6c3c26776e86d75483bec
#
_entry.id   3ab54d345ab6c3c26776e86d75483bec
#
_cell.length_a   1.000
_cell.length_b   1.000
_cell.length_c   1.000
_cell.angle_alpha   90.00
_cell.angle_beta   90.00
_cell.angle_gamma   90.00
#
_symmetry.space_group_name_H-M   'P 1'
#
loop_
_entity.id
_entity.type
_entity.pdbx_description
1 polymer ?
#
loop_
_entity_poly.entity_id
_entity_poly.type
_entity_poly.pdbx_seq_one_letter_code
_entity_poly.pdbx_strand_id
1 'polypeptide(L)'
;MLKVFSNPTQIVTVNTSGKNYKRGKEHNDIGLLSGYSLVVEDDIIKDFIPNTSVKNYETDEIIDVKDKIILPGLIDCHTHTAFAGTRSDEFRDRLKGKTYEEIAKTGGGINKTVAAVRRASTEELINTISPRIDYFISQGVTSLEIKSGYGLDFENEVKMLKVISFLNSNYEIDIIPTFLGAHTFPPEARDNHRAYIDLIENDMLLYIAHNDLAKFCDGFCEATAFSLTELEEIFRKAKSHGLAIKIHTDQFRNLGGIDLALNLKAASADHLEVVDDEDIKKLGNSEIACVLLPGTSFFLNVPYAPARKLIDNNAILALSTDYNPGSSNISNINLIMSIAALKMKMTIEETISAFTINAAKALMISEDKGSIEIGKKADLAIFNTNDYADIVYNVGRNMNYMTVKNGNVIYIAD
;
A
#
# COMPACT_ATOMS: atom_id res chain seq x y z
N MET A 1 -3.02 -10.42 -28.45
CA MET A 1 -1.57 -10.36 -28.84
C MET A 1 -0.80 -11.30 -27.93
N LEU A 2 0.01 -12.17 -28.51
CA LEU A 2 0.81 -13.14 -27.77
C LEU A 2 2.25 -12.62 -27.62
N LYS A 3 2.68 -12.41 -26.38
CA LYS A 3 4.01 -11.88 -26.05
C LYS A 3 4.83 -12.90 -25.26
N VAL A 4 6.14 -12.92 -25.44
CA VAL A 4 7.06 -13.75 -24.65
C VAL A 4 8.12 -12.86 -24.01
N PHE A 5 8.13 -12.79 -22.67
CA PHE A 5 9.25 -12.24 -21.91
C PHE A 5 10.31 -13.32 -21.79
N SER A 6 11.36 -13.19 -22.62
CA SER A 6 12.30 -14.28 -22.90
C SER A 6 13.59 -14.19 -22.10
N ASN A 7 14.12 -15.36 -21.75
CA ASN A 7 15.44 -15.55 -21.14
C ASN A 7 15.70 -14.84 -19.79
N PRO A 8 14.70 -14.62 -18.90
CA PRO A 8 15.04 -14.10 -17.59
C PRO A 8 15.97 -15.09 -16.86
N THR A 9 16.84 -14.56 -15.99
CA THR A 9 17.66 -15.40 -15.10
C THR A 9 16.79 -16.12 -14.09
N GLN A 10 15.79 -15.41 -13.55
CA GLN A 10 14.83 -15.93 -12.57
C GLN A 10 13.45 -15.36 -12.83
N ILE A 11 12.43 -16.16 -12.56
CA ILE A 11 11.03 -15.71 -12.39
C ILE A 11 10.62 -16.03 -10.97
N VAL A 12 10.34 -15.00 -10.18
CA VAL A 12 9.79 -15.12 -8.83
C VAL A 12 8.28 -15.06 -8.94
N THR A 13 7.62 -16.22 -8.87
CA THR A 13 6.18 -16.30 -9.16
C THR A 13 5.29 -15.87 -8.00
N VAL A 14 5.75 -16.03 -6.77
CA VAL A 14 4.96 -15.88 -5.53
C VAL A 14 3.68 -16.72 -5.57
N ASN A 15 3.73 -17.87 -6.27
CA ASN A 15 2.58 -18.75 -6.49
C ASN A 15 1.93 -19.16 -5.17
N THR A 16 0.61 -19.09 -5.12
CA THR A 16 -0.19 -19.40 -3.93
C THR A 16 -1.00 -20.68 -4.05
N SER A 17 -0.93 -21.33 -5.21
CA SER A 17 -1.78 -22.49 -5.54
C SER A 17 -3.28 -22.19 -5.34
N GLY A 18 -3.70 -20.97 -5.74
CA GLY A 18 -5.08 -20.52 -5.71
C GLY A 18 -5.59 -20.02 -4.36
N LYS A 19 -4.75 -19.96 -3.31
CA LYS A 19 -5.14 -19.39 -2.00
C LYS A 19 -5.28 -17.87 -2.04
N ASN A 20 -4.54 -17.20 -2.93
CA ASN A 20 -4.51 -15.75 -3.11
C ASN A 20 -4.00 -14.94 -1.90
N TYR A 21 -3.23 -15.56 -1.02
CA TYR A 21 -2.42 -14.96 0.05
C TYR A 21 -1.38 -15.96 0.57
N LYS A 22 -0.45 -15.47 1.36
CA LYS A 22 0.52 -16.28 2.11
C LYS A 22 0.47 -15.93 3.58
N ARG A 23 0.59 -16.96 4.45
CA ARG A 23 0.57 -16.75 5.90
C ARG A 23 1.68 -17.54 6.58
N GLY A 24 2.13 -17.06 7.72
CA GLY A 24 3.16 -17.73 8.52
C GLY A 24 4.38 -18.09 7.67
N LYS A 25 4.78 -19.33 7.70
CA LYS A 25 5.95 -19.84 6.97
C LYS A 25 5.80 -19.84 5.44
N GLU A 26 4.57 -19.76 4.92
CA GLU A 26 4.32 -19.72 3.48
C GLU A 26 4.90 -18.45 2.83
N HIS A 27 5.12 -17.38 3.61
CA HIS A 27 5.75 -16.15 3.09
C HIS A 27 7.13 -16.39 2.46
N ASN A 28 7.86 -17.41 2.94
CA ASN A 28 9.20 -17.75 2.43
C ASN A 28 9.18 -18.53 1.11
N ASP A 29 8.03 -19.06 0.71
CA ASP A 29 7.91 -19.75 -0.57
C ASP A 29 7.54 -18.74 -1.67
N ILE A 30 8.54 -18.25 -2.40
CA ILE A 30 8.35 -17.30 -3.50
C ILE A 30 8.20 -17.98 -4.87
N GLY A 31 8.19 -19.30 -4.95
CA GLY A 31 7.98 -20.04 -6.20
C GLY A 31 8.99 -19.70 -7.29
N LEU A 32 10.29 -19.87 -7.01
CA LEU A 32 11.38 -19.50 -7.91
C LEU A 32 11.50 -20.46 -9.10
N LEU A 33 11.48 -19.91 -10.33
CA LEU A 33 11.72 -20.63 -11.58
C LEU A 33 12.97 -20.12 -12.28
N SER A 34 13.76 -21.03 -12.84
CA SER A 34 14.94 -20.71 -13.68
C SER A 34 14.91 -21.53 -14.97
N GLY A 35 15.39 -20.93 -16.07
CA GLY A 35 15.42 -21.59 -17.37
C GLY A 35 14.09 -21.54 -18.13
N TYR A 36 13.14 -20.74 -17.68
CA TYR A 36 11.84 -20.52 -18.30
C TYR A 36 11.65 -19.08 -18.75
N SER A 37 10.85 -18.91 -19.80
CA SER A 37 10.32 -17.64 -20.30
C SER A 37 8.83 -17.55 -19.99
N LEU A 38 8.31 -16.35 -19.80
CA LEU A 38 6.92 -16.09 -19.45
C LEU A 38 6.13 -15.74 -20.71
N VAL A 39 5.02 -16.43 -20.93
CA VAL A 39 4.09 -16.19 -22.04
C VAL A 39 2.87 -15.41 -21.52
N VAL A 40 2.56 -14.32 -22.19
CA VAL A 40 1.41 -13.45 -21.91
C VAL A 40 0.53 -13.36 -23.14
N GLU A 41 -0.76 -13.60 -23.00
CA GLU A 41 -1.76 -13.41 -24.05
C GLU A 41 -2.69 -12.25 -23.67
N ASP A 42 -2.64 -11.20 -24.46
CA ASP A 42 -3.29 -9.91 -24.18
C ASP A 42 -2.82 -9.34 -22.82
N ASP A 43 -3.64 -9.43 -21.79
CA ASP A 43 -3.37 -8.93 -20.44
C ASP A 43 -3.19 -10.06 -19.39
N ILE A 44 -3.20 -11.33 -19.82
CA ILE A 44 -3.24 -12.50 -18.94
C ILE A 44 -1.96 -13.34 -19.07
N ILE A 45 -1.48 -13.85 -17.96
CA ILE A 45 -0.41 -14.85 -17.91
C ILE A 45 -0.95 -16.16 -18.45
N LYS A 46 -0.34 -16.64 -19.55
CA LYS A 46 -0.81 -17.81 -20.28
C LYS A 46 -0.04 -19.08 -19.96
N ASP A 47 1.30 -19.00 -19.94
CA ASP A 47 2.15 -20.18 -19.80
C ASP A 47 3.59 -19.82 -19.38
N PHE A 48 4.35 -20.85 -18.99
CA PHE A 48 5.79 -20.82 -18.80
C PHE A 48 6.44 -21.83 -19.74
N ILE A 49 7.28 -21.37 -20.66
CA ILE A 49 7.96 -22.24 -21.63
C ILE A 49 9.46 -22.30 -21.36
N PRO A 50 10.14 -23.44 -21.60
CA PRO A 50 11.60 -23.50 -21.51
C PRO A 50 12.27 -22.45 -22.41
N ASN A 51 13.32 -21.80 -21.95
CA ASN A 51 14.06 -20.80 -22.75
C ASN A 51 14.51 -21.34 -24.11
N THR A 52 14.84 -22.62 -24.17
CA THR A 52 15.23 -23.32 -25.41
C THR A 52 14.11 -23.42 -26.43
N SER A 53 12.85 -23.30 -26.01
CA SER A 53 11.66 -23.43 -26.86
C SER A 53 11.23 -22.10 -27.50
N VAL A 54 11.71 -20.96 -27.01
CA VAL A 54 11.30 -19.61 -27.46
C VAL A 54 11.45 -19.42 -28.97
N LYS A 55 12.55 -19.90 -29.57
CA LYS A 55 12.82 -19.75 -31.00
C LYS A 55 11.78 -20.43 -31.92
N ASN A 56 11.11 -21.45 -31.40
CA ASN A 56 10.12 -22.24 -32.13
C ASN A 56 8.69 -21.94 -31.64
N TYR A 57 8.54 -21.00 -30.71
CA TYR A 57 7.23 -20.64 -30.18
C TYR A 57 6.58 -19.57 -31.05
N GLU A 58 5.38 -19.84 -31.52
CA GLU A 58 4.63 -18.90 -32.33
C GLU A 58 4.14 -17.74 -31.45
N THR A 59 4.61 -16.50 -31.74
CA THR A 59 4.35 -15.32 -30.92
C THR A 59 4.34 -14.07 -31.78
N ASP A 60 3.58 -13.06 -31.35
CA ASP A 60 3.53 -11.75 -32.03
C ASP A 60 4.72 -10.87 -31.63
N GLU A 61 5.24 -11.01 -30.39
CA GLU A 61 6.31 -10.17 -29.85
C GLU A 61 7.20 -10.96 -28.89
N ILE A 62 8.52 -10.74 -28.99
CA ILE A 62 9.50 -11.24 -28.02
C ILE A 62 10.18 -10.05 -27.36
N ILE A 63 10.06 -9.96 -26.03
CA ILE A 63 10.72 -8.98 -25.17
C ILE A 63 11.87 -9.70 -24.47
N ASP A 64 13.12 -9.43 -24.88
CA ASP A 64 14.29 -10.07 -24.27
C ASP A 64 14.64 -9.41 -22.94
N VAL A 65 14.54 -10.20 -21.86
CA VAL A 65 14.87 -9.80 -20.49
C VAL A 65 16.03 -10.62 -19.92
N LYS A 66 16.99 -10.96 -20.82
CA LYS A 66 18.21 -11.64 -20.45
C LYS A 66 18.97 -10.84 -19.37
N ASP A 67 19.61 -11.57 -18.44
CA ASP A 67 20.34 -11.01 -17.30
C ASP A 67 19.46 -10.13 -16.38
N LYS A 68 18.16 -10.40 -16.34
CA LYS A 68 17.17 -9.74 -15.49
C LYS A 68 16.31 -10.78 -14.78
N ILE A 69 15.59 -10.33 -13.78
CA ILE A 69 14.61 -11.14 -13.06
C ILE A 69 13.22 -10.55 -13.21
N ILE A 70 12.21 -11.42 -13.18
CA ILE A 70 10.80 -11.03 -13.23
C ILE A 70 10.15 -11.32 -11.88
N LEU A 71 9.51 -10.31 -11.29
CA LEU A 71 8.64 -10.40 -10.13
C LEU A 71 7.20 -10.04 -10.53
N PRO A 72 6.17 -10.41 -9.72
CA PRO A 72 4.88 -9.76 -9.81
C PRO A 72 5.05 -8.25 -9.66
N GLY A 73 4.22 -7.47 -10.32
CA GLY A 73 4.18 -6.03 -10.09
C GLY A 73 4.03 -5.72 -8.60
N LEU A 74 4.84 -4.79 -8.11
CA LEU A 74 4.80 -4.38 -6.72
C LEU A 74 3.50 -3.65 -6.41
N ILE A 75 3.02 -3.79 -5.18
CA ILE A 75 1.78 -3.19 -4.72
C ILE A 75 2.05 -2.42 -3.43
N ASP A 76 1.71 -1.12 -3.44
CA ASP A 76 1.77 -0.30 -2.23
C ASP A 76 0.36 -0.10 -1.69
N CYS A 77 0.03 -0.82 -0.62
CA CYS A 77 -1.35 -0.96 -0.13
C CYS A 77 -1.75 0.01 0.99
N HIS A 78 -0.90 1.00 1.29
CA HIS A 78 -1.17 2.02 2.29
C HIS A 78 -0.35 3.29 2.02
N THR A 79 -0.97 4.28 1.38
CA THR A 79 -0.31 5.58 1.18
C THR A 79 -1.28 6.75 1.37
N HIS A 80 -0.70 7.89 1.75
CA HIS A 80 -1.37 9.19 1.78
C HIS A 80 -0.81 10.10 0.69
N THR A 81 -0.55 9.55 -0.49
CA THR A 81 0.12 10.26 -1.62
C THR A 81 -0.61 11.54 -2.04
N ALA A 82 -1.94 11.65 -1.79
CA ALA A 82 -2.75 12.82 -2.09
C ALA A 82 -2.61 13.91 -1.03
N PHE A 83 -1.49 14.64 -1.04
CA PHE A 83 -1.28 15.80 -0.17
C PHE A 83 -0.66 16.98 -0.91
N ALA A 84 -0.89 18.20 -0.39
CA ALA A 84 -0.24 19.44 -0.82
C ALA A 84 0.71 19.96 0.26
N GLY A 85 1.68 20.77 -0.17
CA GLY A 85 2.67 21.39 0.71
C GLY A 85 3.76 20.43 1.18
N THR A 86 4.58 20.91 2.12
CA THR A 86 5.69 20.16 2.72
C THR A 86 5.75 20.40 4.22
N ARG A 87 6.31 19.44 4.94
CA ARG A 87 6.59 19.54 6.39
C ARG A 87 8.09 19.47 6.70
N SER A 88 8.92 19.85 5.73
CA SER A 88 10.39 19.81 5.86
C SER A 88 10.94 20.74 6.96
N ASP A 89 10.23 21.83 7.25
CA ASP A 89 10.54 22.72 8.39
C ASP A 89 10.29 22.05 9.74
N GLU A 90 9.19 21.31 9.88
CA GLU A 90 8.92 20.52 11.09
C GLU A 90 9.94 19.38 11.26
N PHE A 91 10.34 18.75 10.17
CA PHE A 91 11.44 17.77 10.20
C PHE A 91 12.74 18.39 10.70
N ARG A 92 13.08 19.59 10.21
CA ARG A 92 14.23 20.36 10.70
C ARG A 92 14.13 20.69 12.18
N ASP A 93 12.95 21.05 12.66
CA ASP A 93 12.71 21.37 14.06
C ASP A 93 12.81 20.13 14.96
N ARG A 94 12.31 18.98 14.53
CA ARG A 94 12.51 17.70 15.23
C ARG A 94 13.99 17.33 15.35
N LEU A 95 14.77 17.50 14.29
CA LEU A 95 16.21 17.26 14.32
C LEU A 95 16.97 18.20 15.28
N LYS A 96 16.38 19.36 15.62
CA LYS A 96 16.88 20.29 16.64
C LYS A 96 16.37 19.96 18.05
N GLY A 97 15.61 18.89 18.22
CA GLY A 97 15.12 18.40 19.51
C GLY A 97 13.73 18.89 19.92
N LYS A 98 12.99 19.62 19.05
CA LYS A 98 11.60 19.96 19.36
C LYS A 98 10.74 18.70 19.40
N THR A 99 9.88 18.62 20.40
CA THR A 99 8.90 17.54 20.54
C THR A 99 7.74 17.70 19.55
N TYR A 100 7.02 16.61 19.32
CA TYR A 100 5.81 16.64 18.50
C TYR A 100 4.76 17.62 19.06
N GLU A 101 4.62 17.67 20.39
CA GLU A 101 3.69 18.59 21.06
C GLU A 101 4.06 20.07 20.88
N GLU A 102 5.34 20.40 20.93
CA GLU A 102 5.82 21.77 20.69
C GLU A 102 5.54 22.21 19.24
N ILE A 103 5.75 21.31 18.28
CA ILE A 103 5.43 21.55 16.85
C ILE A 103 3.94 21.74 16.66
N ALA A 104 3.12 20.86 17.25
CA ALA A 104 1.66 20.96 17.16
C ALA A 104 1.11 22.26 17.74
N LYS A 105 1.64 22.74 18.88
CA LYS A 105 1.25 24.01 19.53
C LYS A 105 1.54 25.24 18.66
N THR A 106 2.52 25.17 17.76
CA THR A 106 2.87 26.27 16.84
C THR A 106 2.12 26.21 15.51
N GLY A 107 1.06 25.40 15.41
CA GLY A 107 0.24 25.25 14.19
C GLY A 107 0.80 24.26 13.18
N GLY A 108 1.78 23.44 13.56
CA GLY A 108 2.32 22.34 12.79
C GLY A 108 1.43 21.07 12.86
N GLY A 109 2.01 19.97 12.41
CA GLY A 109 1.33 18.68 12.39
C GLY A 109 0.38 18.54 11.19
N ILE A 110 -0.60 17.65 11.32
CA ILE A 110 -1.56 17.34 10.26
C ILE A 110 -2.33 18.58 9.78
N ASN A 111 -2.63 19.53 10.67
CA ASN A 111 -3.37 20.74 10.33
C ASN A 111 -2.67 21.61 9.28
N LYS A 112 -1.33 21.59 9.21
CA LYS A 112 -0.58 22.28 8.17
C LYS A 112 -0.83 21.67 6.79
N THR A 113 -0.87 20.34 6.72
CA THR A 113 -1.20 19.61 5.49
C THR A 113 -2.67 19.86 5.10
N VAL A 114 -3.60 19.78 6.05
CA VAL A 114 -5.03 20.08 5.84
C VAL A 114 -5.20 21.47 5.25
N ALA A 115 -4.59 22.49 5.86
CA ALA A 115 -4.66 23.85 5.34
C ALA A 115 -4.07 23.99 3.92
N ALA A 116 -3.02 23.24 3.60
CA ALA A 116 -2.43 23.25 2.26
C ALA A 116 -3.37 22.57 1.23
N VAL A 117 -3.95 21.42 1.56
CA VAL A 117 -4.90 20.69 0.69
C VAL A 117 -6.19 21.49 0.47
N ARG A 118 -6.73 22.12 1.52
CA ARG A 118 -7.94 22.97 1.41
C ARG A 118 -7.71 24.16 0.47
N ARG A 119 -6.52 24.77 0.50
CA ARG A 119 -6.17 25.90 -0.39
C ARG A 119 -5.87 25.48 -1.82
N ALA A 120 -5.36 24.28 -2.02
CA ALA A 120 -4.97 23.82 -3.35
C ALA A 120 -6.19 23.60 -4.24
N SER A 121 -6.10 24.07 -5.48
CA SER A 121 -7.06 23.72 -6.52
C SER A 121 -6.98 22.24 -6.91
N THR A 122 -7.98 21.75 -7.62
CA THR A 122 -7.96 20.39 -8.20
C THR A 122 -6.75 20.19 -9.11
N GLU A 123 -6.46 21.16 -9.97
CA GLU A 123 -5.33 21.11 -10.89
C GLU A 123 -3.98 21.11 -10.17
N GLU A 124 -3.80 21.92 -9.13
CA GLU A 124 -2.59 21.93 -8.31
C GLU A 124 -2.39 20.61 -7.60
N LEU A 125 -3.46 19.97 -7.10
CA LEU A 125 -3.37 18.63 -6.50
C LEU A 125 -2.94 17.57 -7.53
N ILE A 126 -3.56 17.55 -8.72
CA ILE A 126 -3.19 16.66 -9.81
C ILE A 126 -1.70 16.83 -10.15
N ASN A 127 -1.25 18.06 -10.41
CA ASN A 127 0.13 18.37 -10.76
C ASN A 127 1.14 18.01 -9.66
N THR A 128 0.70 18.00 -8.40
CA THR A 128 1.55 17.63 -7.26
C THR A 128 1.61 16.12 -7.06
N ILE A 129 0.53 15.39 -7.32
CA ILE A 129 0.43 13.95 -7.09
C ILE A 129 1.03 13.16 -8.26
N SER A 130 0.84 13.62 -9.51
CA SER A 130 1.30 12.91 -10.72
C SER A 130 2.77 12.51 -10.68
N PRO A 131 3.74 13.39 -10.37
CA PRO A 131 5.16 12.99 -10.29
C PRO A 131 5.47 11.93 -9.21
N ARG A 132 4.63 11.87 -8.17
CA ARG A 132 4.77 10.85 -7.13
C ARG A 132 4.32 9.49 -7.64
N ILE A 133 3.23 9.45 -8.42
CA ILE A 133 2.76 8.23 -9.10
C ILE A 133 3.81 7.75 -10.10
N ASP A 134 4.36 8.66 -10.91
CA ASP A 134 5.42 8.34 -11.87
C ASP A 134 6.64 7.71 -11.18
N TYR A 135 7.00 8.23 -10.00
CA TYR A 135 8.08 7.65 -9.21
C TYR A 135 7.75 6.25 -8.70
N PHE A 136 6.52 5.97 -8.24
CA PHE A 136 6.10 4.61 -7.88
C PHE A 136 6.14 3.66 -9.08
N ILE A 137 5.66 4.09 -10.25
CA ILE A 137 5.73 3.30 -11.50
C ILE A 137 7.19 2.96 -11.84
N SER A 138 8.10 3.91 -11.68
CA SER A 138 9.53 3.71 -11.95
C SER A 138 10.17 2.67 -11.03
N GLN A 139 9.52 2.30 -9.93
CA GLN A 139 9.99 1.29 -8.98
C GLN A 139 9.35 -0.09 -9.20
N GLY A 140 8.49 -0.24 -10.22
CA GLY A 140 7.80 -1.50 -10.50
C GLY A 140 6.42 -1.61 -9.85
N VAL A 141 5.85 -0.51 -9.32
CA VAL A 141 4.49 -0.51 -8.76
C VAL A 141 3.46 -0.56 -9.87
N THR A 142 2.53 -1.49 -9.75
CA THR A 142 1.42 -1.70 -10.70
C THR A 142 0.05 -1.47 -10.06
N SER A 143 -0.02 -1.39 -8.73
CA SER A 143 -1.23 -1.02 -7.99
C SER A 143 -0.84 -0.19 -6.76
N LEU A 144 -1.54 0.92 -6.53
CA LEU A 144 -1.25 1.91 -5.50
C LEU A 144 -2.53 2.32 -4.78
N GLU A 145 -2.60 2.14 -3.46
CA GLU A 145 -3.65 2.75 -2.67
C GLU A 145 -3.34 4.23 -2.43
N ILE A 146 -4.33 5.09 -2.63
CA ILE A 146 -4.24 6.50 -2.26
C ILE A 146 -5.43 6.87 -1.37
N LYS A 147 -5.14 7.33 -0.14
CA LYS A 147 -6.12 7.77 0.84
C LYS A 147 -6.42 9.26 0.70
N SER A 148 -7.66 9.67 0.98
CA SER A 148 -8.02 11.04 1.36
C SER A 148 -7.57 11.34 2.80
N GLY A 149 -8.25 12.20 3.55
CA GLY A 149 -7.99 12.40 4.98
C GLY A 149 -7.17 13.64 5.33
N TYR A 150 -6.94 14.50 4.35
CA TYR A 150 -6.39 15.83 4.56
C TYR A 150 -7.36 16.95 4.15
N GLY A 151 -8.59 16.63 3.76
CA GLY A 151 -9.66 17.58 3.57
C GLY A 151 -10.34 17.95 4.88
N LEU A 152 -10.78 16.93 5.61
CA LEU A 152 -11.47 16.99 6.90
C LEU A 152 -12.70 17.91 6.90
N ASP A 153 -13.29 18.09 5.75
CA ASP A 153 -14.63 18.65 5.53
C ASP A 153 -15.21 18.04 4.24
N PHE A 154 -16.51 18.26 4.01
CA PHE A 154 -17.20 17.63 2.89
C PHE A 154 -16.59 17.98 1.53
N GLU A 155 -16.38 19.27 1.27
CA GLU A 155 -15.91 19.73 -0.03
C GLU A 155 -14.51 19.23 -0.36
N ASN A 156 -13.60 19.27 0.62
CA ASN A 156 -12.20 18.95 0.40
C ASN A 156 -11.93 17.44 0.41
N GLU A 157 -12.64 16.63 1.22
CA GLU A 157 -12.58 15.17 1.13
C GLU A 157 -13.09 14.68 -0.23
N VAL A 158 -14.24 15.20 -0.69
CA VAL A 158 -14.77 14.91 -2.02
C VAL A 158 -13.83 15.38 -3.14
N LYS A 159 -13.22 16.57 -2.99
CA LYS A 159 -12.21 17.07 -3.94
C LYS A 159 -11.04 16.11 -4.05
N MET A 160 -10.48 15.65 -2.92
CA MET A 160 -9.38 14.68 -2.91
C MET A 160 -9.75 13.37 -3.61
N LEU A 161 -10.90 12.80 -3.28
CA LEU A 161 -11.36 11.55 -3.90
C LEU A 161 -11.62 11.70 -5.40
N LYS A 162 -12.18 12.83 -5.84
CA LYS A 162 -12.35 13.13 -7.27
C LYS A 162 -11.00 13.26 -8.00
N VAL A 163 -9.99 13.86 -7.37
CA VAL A 163 -8.63 13.91 -7.91
C VAL A 163 -8.06 12.50 -8.03
N ILE A 164 -8.20 11.67 -7.01
CA ILE A 164 -7.73 10.27 -7.03
C ILE A 164 -8.44 9.48 -8.14
N SER A 165 -9.75 9.63 -8.28
CA SER A 165 -10.54 9.00 -9.35
C SER A 165 -10.12 9.47 -10.75
N PHE A 166 -9.85 10.77 -10.92
CA PHE A 166 -9.32 11.32 -12.16
C PHE A 166 -7.95 10.70 -12.49
N LEU A 167 -7.06 10.62 -11.53
CA LEU A 167 -5.73 10.00 -11.71
C LEU A 167 -5.86 8.51 -12.07
N ASN A 168 -6.75 7.76 -11.41
CA ASN A 168 -7.02 6.37 -11.76
C ASN A 168 -7.49 6.19 -13.21
N SER A 169 -8.23 7.14 -13.72
CA SER A 169 -8.72 7.10 -15.12
C SER A 169 -7.66 7.53 -16.15
N ASN A 170 -6.56 8.16 -15.72
CA ASN A 170 -5.54 8.72 -16.61
C ASN A 170 -4.16 8.04 -16.48
N TYR A 171 -3.97 7.17 -15.50
CA TYR A 171 -2.79 6.33 -15.35
C TYR A 171 -3.10 4.88 -15.73
N GLU A 172 -2.10 4.16 -16.21
CA GLU A 172 -2.27 2.75 -16.58
C GLU A 172 -2.25 1.81 -15.37
N ILE A 173 -1.67 2.24 -14.25
CA ILE A 173 -1.69 1.44 -13.00
C ILE A 173 -3.05 1.53 -12.30
N ASP A 174 -3.36 0.55 -11.44
CA ASP A 174 -4.55 0.67 -10.60
C ASP A 174 -4.28 1.65 -9.45
N ILE A 175 -5.06 2.70 -9.37
CA ILE A 175 -5.08 3.60 -8.21
C ILE A 175 -6.35 3.30 -7.41
N ILE A 176 -6.19 2.74 -6.21
CA ILE A 176 -7.30 2.30 -5.37
C ILE A 176 -7.63 3.40 -4.34
N PRO A 177 -8.78 4.08 -4.46
CA PRO A 177 -9.15 5.17 -3.56
C PRO A 177 -9.65 4.61 -2.22
N THR A 178 -9.20 5.24 -1.13
CA THR A 178 -9.64 5.00 0.24
C THR A 178 -10.13 6.31 0.87
N PHE A 179 -11.35 6.33 1.37
CA PHE A 179 -11.88 7.44 2.15
C PHE A 179 -11.36 7.37 3.59
N LEU A 180 -10.68 8.42 4.03
CA LEU A 180 -10.13 8.55 5.39
C LEU A 180 -10.60 9.84 6.07
N GLY A 181 -11.88 10.18 5.99
CA GLY A 181 -12.44 11.31 6.74
C GLY A 181 -12.25 11.19 8.25
N ALA A 182 -12.19 9.95 8.75
CA ALA A 182 -11.89 9.65 10.15
C ALA A 182 -10.38 9.58 10.47
N HIS A 183 -9.57 10.48 9.89
CA HIS A 183 -8.13 10.57 10.14
C HIS A 183 -7.81 11.33 11.44
N THR A 184 -8.46 12.47 11.64
CA THR A 184 -8.44 13.25 12.88
C THR A 184 -9.61 14.23 12.87
N PHE A 185 -9.90 14.83 14.02
CA PHE A 185 -10.89 15.91 14.09
C PHE A 185 -10.30 17.21 13.56
N PRO A 186 -10.98 17.90 12.65
CA PRO A 186 -10.53 19.20 12.18
C PRO A 186 -10.61 20.25 13.31
N PRO A 187 -9.82 21.34 13.23
CA PRO A 187 -9.79 22.36 14.29
C PRO A 187 -11.17 22.89 14.68
N GLU A 188 -12.07 23.03 13.71
CA GLU A 188 -13.44 23.52 13.89
C GLU A 188 -14.38 22.54 14.62
N ALA A 189 -14.00 21.26 14.70
CA ALA A 189 -14.81 20.21 15.36
C ALA A 189 -14.22 19.72 16.69
N ARG A 190 -13.14 20.33 17.20
CA ARG A 190 -12.45 19.89 18.44
C ARG A 190 -13.36 19.87 19.66
N ASP A 191 -14.30 20.80 19.75
CA ASP A 191 -15.23 20.91 20.86
C ASP A 191 -16.59 20.23 20.57
N ASN A 192 -16.76 19.69 19.35
CA ASN A 192 -18.01 19.04 18.94
C ASN A 192 -17.72 17.88 17.96
N HIS A 193 -17.16 16.78 18.49
CA HIS A 193 -16.88 15.57 17.73
C HIS A 193 -18.12 15.03 17.03
N ARG A 194 -19.30 15.06 17.71
CA ARG A 194 -20.53 14.50 17.17
C ARG A 194 -20.93 15.16 15.84
N ALA A 195 -20.82 16.46 15.72
CA ALA A 195 -21.16 17.16 14.48
C ALA A 195 -20.29 16.72 13.29
N TYR A 196 -19.01 16.43 13.54
CA TYR A 196 -18.13 15.94 12.48
C TYR A 196 -18.41 14.47 12.13
N ILE A 197 -18.71 13.63 13.12
CA ILE A 197 -19.13 12.24 12.89
C ILE A 197 -20.44 12.21 12.10
N ASP A 198 -21.43 13.04 12.47
CA ASP A 198 -22.69 13.19 11.72
C ASP A 198 -22.44 13.59 10.26
N LEU A 199 -21.49 14.51 10.01
CA LEU A 199 -21.08 14.92 8.65
C LEU A 199 -20.48 13.75 7.87
N ILE A 200 -19.60 12.96 8.50
CA ILE A 200 -19.03 11.74 7.88
C ILE A 200 -20.14 10.76 7.52
N GLU A 201 -21.01 10.44 8.48
CA GLU A 201 -22.01 9.36 8.37
C GLU A 201 -23.15 9.70 7.39
N ASN A 202 -23.66 10.92 7.43
CA ASN A 202 -24.90 11.26 6.77
C ASN A 202 -24.69 12.00 5.43
N ASP A 203 -23.54 12.68 5.27
CA ASP A 203 -23.27 13.45 4.06
C ASP A 203 -22.12 12.85 3.25
N MET A 204 -20.92 12.67 3.85
CA MET A 204 -19.74 12.21 3.12
C MET A 204 -19.90 10.78 2.61
N LEU A 205 -20.18 9.81 3.49
CA LEU A 205 -20.29 8.40 3.12
C LEU A 205 -21.40 8.16 2.09
N LEU A 206 -22.54 8.84 2.25
CA LEU A 206 -23.65 8.75 1.30
C LEU A 206 -23.23 9.24 -0.08
N TYR A 207 -22.57 10.41 -0.15
CA TYR A 207 -22.12 10.99 -1.41
C TYR A 207 -21.03 10.13 -2.08
N ILE A 208 -20.05 9.65 -1.28
CA ILE A 208 -18.92 8.84 -1.75
C ILE A 208 -19.43 7.52 -2.34
N ALA A 209 -20.32 6.84 -1.64
CA ALA A 209 -20.88 5.57 -2.11
C ALA A 209 -21.76 5.76 -3.36
N HIS A 210 -22.60 6.82 -3.39
CA HIS A 210 -23.46 7.10 -4.55
C HIS A 210 -22.66 7.40 -5.83
N ASN A 211 -21.48 7.97 -5.70
CA ASN A 211 -20.62 8.36 -6.83
C ASN A 211 -19.43 7.39 -7.05
N ASP A 212 -19.37 6.27 -6.34
CA ASP A 212 -18.30 5.24 -6.44
C ASP A 212 -16.89 5.85 -6.30
N LEU A 213 -16.70 6.76 -5.33
CA LEU A 213 -15.46 7.52 -5.17
C LEU A 213 -14.41 6.82 -4.30
N ALA A 214 -14.78 5.77 -3.58
CA ALA A 214 -13.84 5.00 -2.75
C ALA A 214 -14.24 3.54 -2.66
N LYS A 215 -13.24 2.65 -2.65
CA LYS A 215 -13.41 1.21 -2.39
C LYS A 215 -13.46 0.92 -0.89
N PHE A 216 -12.68 1.68 -0.12
CA PHE A 216 -12.52 1.48 1.33
C PHE A 216 -12.92 2.73 2.11
N CYS A 217 -13.39 2.49 3.34
CA CYS A 217 -13.44 3.47 4.41
C CYS A 217 -12.41 3.08 5.46
N ASP A 218 -11.56 4.03 5.84
CA ASP A 218 -10.49 3.85 6.82
C ASP A 218 -10.68 4.84 7.98
N GLY A 219 -10.07 4.55 9.12
CA GLY A 219 -10.13 5.41 10.29
C GLY A 219 -8.97 5.18 11.23
N PHE A 220 -8.57 6.22 11.95
CA PHE A 220 -7.45 6.20 12.88
C PHE A 220 -7.94 6.02 14.31
N CYS A 221 -7.74 4.81 14.84
CA CYS A 221 -8.02 4.43 16.22
C CYS A 221 -6.84 4.82 17.11
N GLU A 222 -6.87 6.01 17.68
CA GLU A 222 -5.82 6.50 18.57
C GLU A 222 -6.38 7.52 19.58
N ALA A 223 -5.77 7.63 20.74
CA ALA A 223 -6.21 8.52 21.82
C ALA A 223 -6.30 10.00 21.40
N THR A 224 -5.55 10.40 20.38
CA THR A 224 -5.53 11.77 19.84
C THR A 224 -6.40 11.93 18.59
N ALA A 225 -7.10 10.88 18.16
CA ALA A 225 -7.95 10.86 16.98
C ALA A 225 -9.34 10.31 17.34
N PHE A 226 -9.75 9.18 16.79
CA PHE A 226 -11.08 8.61 17.04
C PHE A 226 -11.04 7.49 18.08
N SER A 227 -12.05 7.43 18.93
CA SER A 227 -12.31 6.32 19.83
C SER A 227 -12.88 5.11 19.08
N LEU A 228 -12.83 3.93 19.73
CA LEU A 228 -13.42 2.69 19.19
C LEU A 228 -14.91 2.85 18.87
N THR A 229 -15.67 3.48 19.77
CA THR A 229 -17.12 3.65 19.60
C THR A 229 -17.44 4.54 18.40
N GLU A 230 -16.74 5.65 18.25
CA GLU A 230 -16.90 6.57 17.12
C GLU A 230 -16.55 5.89 15.78
N LEU A 231 -15.44 5.12 15.74
CA LEU A 231 -15.07 4.36 14.55
C LEU A 231 -16.08 3.22 14.25
N GLU A 232 -16.58 2.54 15.26
CA GLU A 232 -17.57 1.47 15.05
C GLU A 232 -18.84 2.01 14.38
N GLU A 233 -19.34 3.19 14.80
CA GLU A 233 -20.48 3.86 14.18
C GLU A 233 -20.18 4.17 12.70
N ILE A 234 -19.08 4.87 12.41
CA ILE A 234 -18.66 5.25 11.06
C ILE A 234 -18.48 4.01 10.17
N PHE A 235 -17.80 2.97 10.66
CA PHE A 235 -17.51 1.77 9.87
C PHE A 235 -18.76 0.94 9.59
N ARG A 236 -19.70 0.83 10.55
CA ARG A 236 -21.00 0.18 10.32
C ARG A 236 -21.79 0.91 9.25
N LYS A 237 -21.77 2.23 9.28
CA LYS A 237 -22.40 3.06 8.24
C LYS A 237 -21.73 2.87 6.89
N ALA A 238 -20.39 2.93 6.81
CA ALA A 238 -19.63 2.70 5.58
C ALA A 238 -19.94 1.32 4.96
N LYS A 239 -19.97 0.26 5.78
CA LYS A 239 -20.37 -1.09 5.33
C LYS A 239 -21.79 -1.15 4.80
N SER A 240 -22.73 -0.43 5.40
CA SER A 240 -24.11 -0.39 4.91
C SER A 240 -24.24 0.26 3.53
N HIS A 241 -23.23 1.06 3.15
CA HIS A 241 -23.09 1.65 1.83
C HIS A 241 -22.17 0.88 0.87
N GLY A 242 -21.69 -0.31 1.27
CA GLY A 242 -20.91 -1.19 0.42
C GLY A 242 -19.39 -0.97 0.43
N LEU A 243 -18.87 -0.04 1.25
CA LEU A 243 -17.44 0.15 1.38
C LEU A 243 -16.82 -0.95 2.25
N ALA A 244 -15.66 -1.45 1.86
CA ALA A 244 -14.83 -2.31 2.71
C ALA A 244 -14.12 -1.46 3.78
N ILE A 245 -13.70 -2.10 4.88
CA ILE A 245 -13.09 -1.39 6.02
C ILE A 245 -11.59 -1.67 6.08
N LYS A 246 -10.83 -0.64 6.37
CA LYS A 246 -9.44 -0.67 6.84
C LYS A 246 -9.36 0.08 8.17
N ILE A 247 -8.32 -0.14 8.96
CA ILE A 247 -8.15 0.57 10.22
C ILE A 247 -6.68 0.83 10.52
N HIS A 248 -6.31 2.09 10.80
CA HIS A 248 -5.06 2.44 11.47
C HIS A 248 -5.24 2.18 12.96
N THR A 249 -4.44 1.29 13.52
CA THR A 249 -4.53 0.93 14.93
C THR A 249 -3.18 0.53 15.51
N ASP A 250 -3.06 0.61 16.82
CA ASP A 250 -1.88 0.16 17.58
C ASP A 250 -0.57 0.81 17.14
N GLN A 251 -0.65 2.05 16.66
CA GLN A 251 0.54 2.82 16.29
C GLN A 251 1.28 3.33 17.53
N PHE A 252 0.58 3.99 18.46
CA PHE A 252 1.16 4.54 19.69
C PHE A 252 0.56 3.90 20.94
N ARG A 253 -0.71 3.46 20.87
CA ARG A 253 -1.44 2.83 21.98
C ARG A 253 -2.34 1.71 21.46
N ASN A 254 -2.36 0.60 22.20
CA ASN A 254 -3.38 -0.43 22.00
C ASN A 254 -4.68 0.02 22.68
N LEU A 255 -5.68 0.33 21.86
CA LEU A 255 -7.02 0.74 22.31
C LEU A 255 -8.08 -0.32 22.03
N GLY A 256 -7.70 -1.52 21.55
CA GLY A 256 -8.61 -2.61 21.17
C GLY A 256 -9.11 -2.51 19.72
N GLY A 257 -8.41 -1.79 18.85
CA GLY A 257 -8.78 -1.65 17.43
C GLY A 257 -8.77 -2.98 16.66
N ILE A 258 -7.96 -3.96 17.10
CA ILE A 258 -7.94 -5.30 16.51
C ILE A 258 -9.26 -6.03 16.71
N ASP A 259 -9.88 -5.97 17.89
CA ASP A 259 -11.18 -6.58 18.11
C ASP A 259 -12.25 -5.92 17.23
N LEU A 260 -12.21 -4.61 17.06
CA LEU A 260 -13.09 -3.89 16.14
C LEU A 260 -12.87 -4.35 14.68
N ALA A 261 -11.62 -4.45 14.24
CA ALA A 261 -11.26 -4.95 12.92
C ALA A 261 -11.82 -6.37 12.66
N LEU A 262 -11.65 -7.27 13.64
CA LEU A 262 -12.14 -8.65 13.56
C LEU A 262 -13.66 -8.72 13.50
N ASN A 263 -14.35 -7.98 14.36
CA ASN A 263 -15.82 -7.92 14.43
C ASN A 263 -16.43 -7.39 13.13
N LEU A 264 -15.79 -6.43 12.51
CA LEU A 264 -16.24 -5.84 11.25
C LEU A 264 -15.69 -6.53 10.00
N LYS A 265 -14.81 -7.55 10.15
CA LYS A 265 -14.14 -8.23 9.05
C LYS A 265 -13.42 -7.22 8.14
N ALA A 266 -12.57 -6.39 8.74
CA ALA A 266 -11.77 -5.43 8.00
C ALA A 266 -10.86 -6.12 6.98
N ALA A 267 -10.56 -5.47 5.87
CA ALA A 267 -9.62 -5.97 4.87
C ALA A 267 -8.19 -5.96 5.42
N SER A 268 -7.85 -4.93 6.19
CA SER A 268 -6.54 -4.82 6.85
C SER A 268 -6.62 -4.09 8.18
N ALA A 269 -5.61 -4.37 9.03
CA ALA A 269 -5.26 -3.61 10.22
C ALA A 269 -3.82 -3.12 10.02
N ASP A 270 -3.66 -1.81 10.05
CA ASP A 270 -2.48 -1.12 9.56
C ASP A 270 -1.72 -0.49 10.76
N HIS A 271 -0.37 -0.43 10.71
CA HIS A 271 0.59 -0.03 11.75
C HIS A 271 1.03 -1.17 12.66
N LEU A 272 0.36 -1.43 13.78
CA LEU A 272 0.61 -2.52 14.72
C LEU A 272 1.94 -2.42 15.49
N GLU A 273 2.53 -1.23 15.65
CA GLU A 273 3.80 -1.03 16.36
C GLU A 273 3.74 -1.48 17.83
N VAL A 274 2.56 -1.35 18.45
CA VAL A 274 2.35 -1.68 19.87
C VAL A 274 1.31 -2.80 20.08
N VAL A 275 1.04 -3.61 19.04
CA VAL A 275 0.16 -4.78 19.14
C VAL A 275 0.65 -5.77 20.19
N ASP A 276 -0.22 -6.28 21.03
CA ASP A 276 0.13 -7.22 22.09
C ASP A 276 0.08 -8.69 21.64
N ASP A 277 0.55 -9.60 22.52
CA ASP A 277 0.65 -11.03 22.20
C ASP A 277 -0.72 -11.73 22.09
N GLU A 278 -1.79 -11.19 22.68
CA GLU A 278 -3.15 -11.71 22.53
C GLU A 278 -3.71 -11.36 21.15
N ASP A 279 -3.59 -10.10 20.75
CA ASP A 279 -4.04 -9.62 19.46
C ASP A 279 -3.25 -10.24 18.30
N ILE A 280 -1.93 -10.48 18.47
CA ILE A 280 -1.12 -11.24 17.51
C ILE A 280 -1.73 -12.64 17.27
N LYS A 281 -2.16 -13.34 18.31
CA LYS A 281 -2.80 -14.68 18.16
C LYS A 281 -4.15 -14.58 17.44
N LYS A 282 -4.94 -13.55 17.74
CA LYS A 282 -6.22 -13.31 17.05
C LYS A 282 -5.99 -13.06 15.55
N LEU A 283 -5.02 -12.18 15.22
CA LEU A 283 -4.65 -11.88 13.83
C LEU A 283 -4.13 -13.13 13.09
N GLY A 284 -3.34 -13.97 13.75
CA GLY A 284 -2.86 -15.25 13.20
C GLY A 284 -3.96 -16.24 12.83
N ASN A 285 -5.13 -16.13 13.42
CA ASN A 285 -6.32 -16.96 13.14
C ASN A 285 -7.38 -16.24 12.28
N SER A 286 -7.05 -15.06 11.74
CA SER A 286 -7.98 -14.24 10.95
C SER A 286 -7.62 -14.22 9.47
N GLU A 287 -8.51 -13.64 8.66
CA GLU A 287 -8.29 -13.33 7.25
C GLU A 287 -7.85 -11.87 7.01
N ILE A 288 -7.62 -11.12 8.10
CA ILE A 288 -7.21 -9.70 8.03
C ILE A 288 -5.73 -9.63 7.63
N ALA A 289 -5.41 -8.78 6.67
CA ALA A 289 -4.03 -8.47 6.34
C ALA A 289 -3.43 -7.52 7.39
N CYS A 290 -2.31 -7.89 7.98
CA CYS A 290 -1.52 -7.03 8.88
C CYS A 290 -0.59 -6.18 8.01
N VAL A 291 -0.90 -4.90 7.83
CA VAL A 291 -0.08 -3.99 7.00
C VAL A 291 0.91 -3.26 7.89
N LEU A 292 2.19 -3.60 7.78
CA LEU A 292 3.24 -3.00 8.58
C LEU A 292 3.95 -1.88 7.83
N LEU A 293 4.30 -0.82 8.56
CA LEU A 293 4.75 0.46 8.02
C LEU A 293 6.14 0.85 8.55
N PRO A 294 7.20 0.09 8.20
CA PRO A 294 8.53 0.30 8.79
C PRO A 294 9.13 1.67 8.46
N GLY A 295 8.68 2.33 7.39
CA GLY A 295 9.06 3.69 7.04
C GLY A 295 8.69 4.69 8.12
N THR A 296 7.51 4.55 8.70
CA THR A 296 7.01 5.38 9.80
C THR A 296 7.85 5.21 11.06
N SER A 297 8.11 3.98 11.47
CA SER A 297 8.97 3.69 12.62
C SER A 297 10.38 4.24 12.41
N PHE A 298 10.94 4.10 11.22
CA PHE A 298 12.26 4.66 10.87
C PHE A 298 12.28 6.19 10.92
N PHE A 299 11.30 6.84 10.28
CA PHE A 299 11.26 8.28 10.12
C PHE A 299 10.97 9.01 11.44
N LEU A 300 10.15 8.41 12.32
CA LEU A 300 9.80 8.94 13.63
C LEU A 300 10.77 8.50 14.72
N ASN A 301 11.65 7.53 14.46
CA ASN A 301 12.54 6.89 15.43
C ASN A 301 11.77 6.30 16.63
N VAL A 302 10.73 5.52 16.33
CA VAL A 302 9.89 4.80 17.30
C VAL A 302 10.06 3.28 17.13
N PRO A 303 9.56 2.44 18.07
CA PRO A 303 9.60 0.98 17.93
C PRO A 303 8.98 0.50 16.63
N TYR A 304 9.46 -0.64 16.12
CA TYR A 304 8.92 -1.30 14.94
C TYR A 304 7.87 -2.32 15.34
N ALA A 305 6.86 -2.49 14.49
CA ALA A 305 5.88 -3.56 14.63
C ALA A 305 6.56 -4.95 14.69
N PRO A 306 6.07 -5.89 15.50
CA PRO A 306 6.71 -7.18 15.75
C PRO A 306 6.49 -8.20 14.63
N ALA A 307 6.99 -7.90 13.39
CA ALA A 307 6.76 -8.72 12.20
C ALA A 307 7.11 -10.20 12.41
N ARG A 308 8.26 -10.49 13.04
CA ARG A 308 8.65 -11.89 13.31
C ARG A 308 7.62 -12.64 14.16
N LYS A 309 7.09 -12.00 15.23
CA LYS A 309 6.05 -12.61 16.05
C LYS A 309 4.75 -12.84 15.27
N LEU A 310 4.33 -11.85 14.45
CA LEU A 310 3.14 -11.98 13.60
C LEU A 310 3.27 -13.15 12.62
N ILE A 311 4.40 -13.26 11.91
CA ILE A 311 4.66 -14.37 10.98
C ILE A 311 4.68 -15.71 11.72
N ASP A 312 5.38 -15.81 12.86
CA ASP A 312 5.49 -17.04 13.65
C ASP A 312 4.13 -17.46 14.24
N ASN A 313 3.20 -16.53 14.42
CA ASN A 313 1.80 -16.81 14.81
C ASN A 313 0.85 -16.93 13.60
N ASN A 314 1.38 -17.14 12.39
CA ASN A 314 0.60 -17.45 11.19
C ASN A 314 -0.25 -16.30 10.63
N ALA A 315 0.09 -15.03 10.89
CA ALA A 315 -0.59 -13.87 10.33
C ALA A 315 -0.36 -13.74 8.81
N ILE A 316 -1.28 -13.08 8.12
CA ILE A 316 -1.14 -12.60 6.74
C ILE A 316 -0.50 -11.22 6.83
N LEU A 317 0.78 -11.10 6.47
CA LEU A 317 1.54 -9.88 6.65
C LEU A 317 1.83 -9.21 5.31
N ALA A 318 1.50 -7.93 5.19
CA ALA A 318 1.85 -7.06 4.08
C ALA A 318 2.78 -5.93 4.57
N LEU A 319 3.51 -5.34 3.65
CA LEU A 319 4.32 -4.14 3.85
C LEU A 319 3.82 -3.01 2.97
N SER A 320 3.99 -1.78 3.43
CA SER A 320 3.67 -0.59 2.65
C SER A 320 4.56 0.59 3.06
N THR A 321 4.57 1.66 2.25
CA THR A 321 5.44 2.82 2.50
C THR A 321 4.89 3.77 3.55
N ASP A 322 3.56 3.82 3.72
CA ASP A 322 2.88 4.90 4.43
C ASP A 322 3.34 6.29 3.92
N TYR A 323 3.57 6.41 2.61
CA TYR A 323 4.09 7.66 2.06
C TYR A 323 3.19 8.85 2.37
N ASN A 324 3.68 9.74 3.23
CA ASN A 324 2.96 10.93 3.71
C ASN A 324 3.95 12.04 4.12
N PRO A 325 3.51 13.30 4.22
CA PRO A 325 4.42 14.40 4.50
C PRO A 325 4.88 14.51 5.96
N GLY A 326 4.25 13.76 6.89
CA GLY A 326 4.44 13.93 8.34
C GLY A 326 5.28 12.89 9.03
N SER A 327 4.88 11.63 8.88
CA SER A 327 5.42 10.48 9.61
C SER A 327 6.25 9.54 8.73
N SER A 328 6.12 9.59 7.41
CA SER A 328 6.85 8.71 6.48
C SER A 328 7.02 9.37 5.10
N ASN A 329 7.90 10.35 4.99
CA ASN A 329 8.19 10.94 3.68
C ASN A 329 9.18 10.08 2.88
N ILE A 330 8.86 8.77 2.80
CA ILE A 330 9.67 7.72 2.16
C ILE A 330 8.78 6.99 1.15
N SER A 331 9.04 7.21 -0.14
CA SER A 331 8.34 6.52 -1.25
C SER A 331 9.21 5.44 -1.92
N ASN A 332 10.38 5.12 -1.36
CA ASN A 332 11.30 4.13 -1.91
C ASN A 332 10.98 2.74 -1.35
N ILE A 333 10.37 1.87 -2.16
CA ILE A 333 9.95 0.51 -1.77
C ILE A 333 11.14 -0.37 -1.41
N ASN A 334 12.24 -0.32 -2.17
CA ASN A 334 13.44 -1.12 -1.88
C ASN A 334 14.02 -0.76 -0.50
N LEU A 335 13.98 0.53 -0.13
CA LEU A 335 14.39 0.96 1.21
C LEU A 335 13.45 0.39 2.29
N ILE A 336 12.14 0.42 2.06
CA ILE A 336 11.15 -0.15 3.00
C ILE A 336 11.38 -1.65 3.20
N MET A 337 11.60 -2.41 2.12
CA MET A 337 11.93 -3.85 2.20
C MET A 337 13.22 -4.08 3.00
N SER A 338 14.26 -3.28 2.74
CA SER A 338 15.54 -3.37 3.46
C SER A 338 15.38 -3.05 4.95
N ILE A 339 14.58 -2.03 5.31
CA ILE A 339 14.29 -1.69 6.72
C ILE A 339 13.54 -2.86 7.39
N ALA A 340 12.53 -3.44 6.73
CA ALA A 340 11.79 -4.58 7.25
C ALA A 340 12.71 -5.79 7.50
N ALA A 341 13.59 -6.10 6.57
CA ALA A 341 14.56 -7.19 6.74
C ALA A 341 15.53 -6.92 7.90
N LEU A 342 16.14 -5.73 7.96
CA LEU A 342 17.18 -5.40 8.93
C LEU A 342 16.63 -5.12 10.34
N LYS A 343 15.45 -4.51 10.47
CA LYS A 343 14.89 -4.03 11.74
C LYS A 343 13.78 -4.90 12.29
N MET A 344 13.00 -5.55 11.42
CA MET A 344 11.84 -6.34 11.83
C MET A 344 12.09 -7.86 11.68
N LYS A 345 13.33 -8.26 11.30
CA LYS A 345 13.78 -9.66 11.16
C LYS A 345 12.96 -10.45 10.14
N MET A 346 12.52 -9.81 9.08
CA MET A 346 11.93 -10.48 7.93
C MET A 346 13.02 -11.04 7.01
N THR A 347 12.75 -12.16 6.36
CA THR A 347 13.61 -12.64 5.28
C THR A 347 13.36 -11.83 4.00
N ILE A 348 14.22 -11.97 3.00
CA ILE A 348 14.05 -11.34 1.69
C ILE A 348 12.75 -11.81 1.05
N GLU A 349 12.50 -13.11 1.07
CA GLU A 349 11.31 -13.77 0.53
C GLU A 349 10.03 -13.25 1.19
N GLU A 350 10.05 -13.09 2.51
CA GLU A 350 8.93 -12.53 3.27
C GLU A 350 8.63 -11.09 2.87
N THR A 351 9.64 -10.26 2.59
CA THR A 351 9.44 -8.89 2.12
C THR A 351 8.86 -8.85 0.70
N ILE A 352 9.27 -9.76 -0.19
CA ILE A 352 8.73 -9.88 -1.55
C ILE A 352 7.26 -10.29 -1.48
N SER A 353 6.92 -11.35 -0.73
CA SER A 353 5.52 -11.79 -0.55
C SER A 353 4.65 -10.68 0.04
N ALA A 354 5.21 -9.85 0.93
CA ALA A 354 4.50 -8.77 1.60
C ALA A 354 4.20 -7.56 0.68
N PHE A 355 5.07 -7.25 -0.29
CA PHE A 355 4.84 -6.18 -1.28
C PHE A 355 4.16 -6.65 -2.58
N THR A 356 3.76 -7.91 -2.65
CA THR A 356 3.10 -8.51 -3.81
C THR A 356 1.75 -9.09 -3.42
N ILE A 357 1.66 -10.40 -3.20
CA ILE A 357 0.39 -11.10 -3.01
C ILE A 357 -0.36 -10.68 -1.74
N ASN A 358 0.35 -10.38 -0.64
CA ASN A 358 -0.32 -9.99 0.60
C ASN A 358 -0.75 -8.51 0.59
N ALA A 359 0.00 -7.64 -0.10
CA ALA A 359 -0.46 -6.28 -0.38
C ALA A 359 -1.70 -6.31 -1.30
N ALA A 360 -1.74 -7.21 -2.29
CA ALA A 360 -2.94 -7.46 -3.10
C ALA A 360 -4.12 -7.93 -2.24
N LYS A 361 -3.89 -8.80 -1.24
CA LYS A 361 -4.92 -9.26 -0.28
C LYS A 361 -5.46 -8.09 0.52
N ALA A 362 -4.60 -7.20 1.03
CA ALA A 362 -5.01 -5.99 1.78
C ALA A 362 -5.87 -5.04 0.94
N LEU A 363 -5.72 -5.06 -0.38
CA LEU A 363 -6.51 -4.27 -1.32
C LEU A 363 -7.69 -5.04 -1.96
N MET A 364 -7.90 -6.30 -1.57
CA MET A 364 -8.96 -7.17 -2.12
C MET A 364 -8.87 -7.28 -3.66
N ILE A 365 -7.65 -7.47 -4.20
CA ILE A 365 -7.36 -7.67 -5.63
C ILE A 365 -6.49 -8.92 -5.87
N SER A 366 -6.30 -9.75 -4.86
CA SER A 366 -5.36 -10.88 -4.93
C SER A 366 -5.86 -12.06 -5.79
N GLU A 367 -7.13 -12.08 -6.16
CA GLU A 367 -7.65 -13.07 -7.11
C GLU A 367 -7.00 -12.92 -8.48
N ASP A 368 -6.78 -11.68 -8.91
CA ASP A 368 -6.28 -11.37 -10.25
C ASP A 368 -4.80 -10.94 -10.28
N LYS A 369 -4.22 -10.50 -9.15
CA LYS A 369 -2.92 -9.80 -9.09
C LYS A 369 -2.06 -10.25 -7.92
N GLY A 370 -0.80 -9.79 -7.90
CA GLY A 370 0.14 -10.00 -6.79
C GLY A 370 0.92 -11.31 -6.85
N SER A 371 0.68 -12.16 -7.86
CA SER A 371 1.48 -13.36 -8.16
C SER A 371 1.51 -13.63 -9.66
N ILE A 372 2.54 -14.33 -10.14
CA ILE A 372 2.64 -14.75 -11.54
C ILE A 372 2.09 -16.17 -11.62
N GLU A 373 0.79 -16.28 -11.83
CA GLU A 373 0.05 -17.54 -11.95
C GLU A 373 -0.77 -17.52 -13.24
N ILE A 374 -0.87 -18.68 -13.92
CA ILE A 374 -1.67 -18.80 -15.15
C ILE A 374 -3.11 -18.35 -14.87
N GLY A 375 -3.63 -17.47 -15.73
CA GLY A 375 -4.96 -16.89 -15.63
C GLY A 375 -5.03 -15.55 -14.88
N LYS A 376 -3.98 -15.13 -14.18
CA LYS A 376 -3.90 -13.80 -13.55
C LYS A 376 -3.40 -12.74 -14.53
N LYS A 377 -3.61 -11.48 -14.17
CA LYS A 377 -3.14 -10.32 -14.94
C LYS A 377 -1.62 -10.30 -15.03
N ALA A 378 -1.10 -9.95 -16.18
CA ALA A 378 0.33 -9.81 -16.43
C ALA A 378 0.83 -8.43 -15.93
N ASP A 379 0.78 -8.23 -14.62
CA ASP A 379 1.37 -7.11 -13.92
C ASP A 379 2.75 -7.54 -13.41
N LEU A 380 3.83 -6.95 -13.96
CA LEU A 380 5.19 -7.42 -13.71
C LEU A 380 6.12 -6.26 -13.36
N ALA A 381 7.08 -6.53 -12.47
CA ALA A 381 8.25 -5.70 -12.22
C ALA A 381 9.51 -6.47 -12.64
N ILE A 382 10.31 -5.91 -13.55
CA ILE A 382 11.50 -6.54 -14.09
C ILE A 382 12.72 -5.77 -13.59
N PHE A 383 13.58 -6.46 -12.86
CA PHE A 383 14.74 -5.86 -12.18
C PHE A 383 16.04 -6.17 -12.90
N ASN A 384 16.92 -5.18 -12.95
CA ASN A 384 18.26 -5.28 -13.56
C ASN A 384 19.25 -5.93 -12.59
N THR A 385 19.08 -7.21 -12.37
CA THR A 385 19.93 -8.07 -11.55
C THR A 385 19.73 -9.53 -11.92
N ASN A 386 20.67 -10.40 -11.51
CA ASN A 386 20.61 -11.85 -11.72
C ASN A 386 20.10 -12.62 -10.50
N ASP A 387 19.90 -11.95 -9.35
CA ASP A 387 19.44 -12.57 -8.12
C ASP A 387 18.39 -11.66 -7.43
N TYR A 388 17.23 -12.22 -7.08
CA TYR A 388 16.17 -11.48 -6.39
C TYR A 388 16.62 -10.90 -5.04
N ALA A 389 17.62 -11.51 -4.40
CA ALA A 389 18.15 -11.02 -3.13
C ALA A 389 18.75 -9.61 -3.23
N ASP A 390 19.27 -9.24 -4.41
CA ASP A 390 19.88 -7.94 -4.65
C ASP A 390 18.88 -6.78 -4.47
N ILE A 391 17.59 -7.02 -4.71
CA ILE A 391 16.54 -6.01 -4.54
C ILE A 391 16.52 -5.46 -3.11
N VAL A 392 16.69 -6.33 -2.13
CA VAL A 392 16.66 -5.96 -0.70
C VAL A 392 18.08 -5.65 -0.18
N TYR A 393 19.10 -6.36 -0.70
CA TYR A 393 20.48 -6.19 -0.29
C TYR A 393 21.06 -4.80 -0.67
N ASN A 394 20.71 -4.28 -1.84
CA ASN A 394 21.13 -2.94 -2.29
C ASN A 394 20.21 -1.86 -1.68
N VAL A 395 20.40 -1.56 -0.42
CA VAL A 395 19.55 -0.69 0.41
C VAL A 395 19.22 0.64 -0.28
N GLY A 396 17.93 0.85 -0.56
CA GLY A 396 17.41 2.09 -1.14
C GLY A 396 17.77 2.33 -2.62
N ARG A 397 18.43 1.38 -3.29
CA ARG A 397 18.70 1.51 -4.72
C ARG A 397 17.50 1.02 -5.54
N ASN A 398 16.93 1.87 -6.36
CA ASN A 398 15.95 1.42 -7.34
C ASN A 398 16.66 0.62 -8.44
N MET A 399 16.32 -0.66 -8.56
CA MET A 399 16.88 -1.58 -9.54
C MET A 399 15.83 -2.02 -10.58
N ASN A 400 14.60 -1.44 -10.52
CA ASN A 400 13.58 -1.75 -11.50
C ASN A 400 14.03 -1.26 -12.88
N TYR A 401 14.01 -2.17 -13.84
CA TYR A 401 14.35 -1.91 -15.25
C TYR A 401 13.09 -1.64 -16.06
N MET A 402 12.03 -2.40 -15.83
CA MET A 402 10.80 -2.31 -16.63
C MET A 402 9.59 -2.58 -15.76
N THR A 403 8.55 -1.78 -15.92
CA THR A 403 7.24 -2.01 -15.31
C THR A 403 6.25 -2.39 -16.41
N VAL A 404 5.57 -3.51 -16.21
CA VAL A 404 4.56 -4.04 -17.13
C VAL A 404 3.21 -4.03 -16.43
N LYS A 405 2.20 -3.48 -17.10
CA LYS A 405 0.82 -3.45 -16.62
C LYS A 405 -0.10 -4.07 -17.64
N ASN A 406 -0.89 -5.06 -17.20
CA ASN A 406 -1.81 -5.76 -18.10
C ASN A 406 -1.11 -6.23 -19.41
N GLY A 407 0.12 -6.77 -19.30
CA GLY A 407 0.92 -7.23 -20.43
C GLY A 407 1.55 -6.13 -21.31
N ASN A 408 1.37 -4.85 -20.96
CA ASN A 408 1.95 -3.72 -21.69
C ASN A 408 3.08 -3.07 -20.89
N VAL A 409 4.16 -2.73 -21.58
CA VAL A 409 5.28 -2.00 -20.97
C VAL A 409 4.88 -0.55 -20.78
N ILE A 410 4.86 -0.08 -19.52
CA ILE A 410 4.49 1.29 -19.14
C ILE A 410 5.66 2.13 -18.67
N TYR A 411 6.80 1.49 -18.36
CA TYR A 411 8.04 2.16 -17.96
C TYR A 411 9.24 1.31 -18.33
N ILE A 412 10.30 1.95 -18.81
CA ILE A 412 11.65 1.38 -19.00
C ILE A 412 12.66 2.37 -18.44
N ALA A 413 13.59 1.89 -17.60
CA ALA A 413 14.70 2.69 -17.10
C ALA A 413 15.69 3.00 -18.25
N ASP A 414 16.24 4.22 -18.25
CA ASP A 414 17.26 4.70 -19.19
C ASP A 414 18.57 3.89 -19.11
#